data_7d9cde498d832c83bf72f2571552f6ff
#
_entry.id   7d9cde498d832c83bf72f2571552f6ff
#
_cell.length_a   1.000
_cell.length_b   1.000
_cell.length_c   1.000
_cell.angle_alpha   90.00
_cell.angle_beta   90.00
_cell.angle_gamma   90.00
#
_symmetry.space_group_name_H-M   'P 1'
#
loop_
_entity.id
_entity.type
_entity.pdbx_description
1 polymer ?
#
loop_
_entity_poly.entity_id
_entity_poly.type
_entity_poly.pdbx_seq_one_letter_code
_entity_poly.pdbx_strand_id
1 'polypeptide(L)'
;MNTVLEFKNVNYSYKDAGKELIILDSVDFNFESGKFYTILGASGSGKTTALSLASALDSPKSGEILYEGKDIKKIGLTNYRNQHIGIVFQAYNLINYMTGIQNIVTAMEITRNQIPDRKQKAYELIEKVGLKREEGERSVLNLSGGQQQRVAIARALSTNAKIILADEPTGNLDSKTSVDIIKLFQKLAHEDNKCIIMVTHSLEIASMSDVIINLDNKKFKVK
;
A
#
# COMPACT_ATOMS: atom_id res chain seq x y z
N MET A 1 -13.24 -10.86 15.00
CA MET A 1 -12.24 -10.72 13.95
C MET A 1 -12.36 -9.31 13.41
N ASN A 2 -11.25 -8.60 13.24
CA ASN A 2 -11.29 -7.16 12.91
C ASN A 2 -11.01 -6.97 11.39
N THR A 3 -11.88 -7.55 10.54
CA THR A 3 -11.77 -7.44 9.09
C THR A 3 -11.92 -5.98 8.67
N VAL A 4 -10.90 -5.43 8.02
CA VAL A 4 -10.87 -4.05 7.55
C VAL A 4 -11.10 -3.96 6.03
N LEU A 5 -10.67 -4.97 5.26
CA LEU A 5 -10.89 -5.09 3.84
C LEU A 5 -11.32 -6.53 3.51
N GLU A 6 -12.36 -6.66 2.69
CA GLU A 6 -12.87 -7.96 2.26
C GLU A 6 -13.02 -7.97 0.74
N PHE A 7 -12.48 -9.00 0.11
CA PHE A 7 -12.78 -9.37 -1.26
C PHE A 7 -13.87 -10.43 -1.21
N LYS A 8 -15.00 -10.20 -1.89
CA LYS A 8 -16.17 -11.08 -1.89
C LYS A 8 -16.53 -11.44 -3.31
N ASN A 9 -16.21 -12.69 -3.69
CA ASN A 9 -16.43 -13.24 -5.02
C ASN A 9 -15.89 -12.33 -6.15
N VAL A 10 -14.67 -11.79 -5.96
CA VAL A 10 -14.09 -10.80 -6.85
C VAL A 10 -13.60 -11.47 -8.12
N ASN A 11 -14.09 -10.98 -9.26
CA ASN A 11 -13.67 -11.40 -10.60
C ASN A 11 -13.10 -10.21 -11.36
N TYR A 12 -12.01 -10.44 -12.09
CA TYR A 12 -11.38 -9.42 -12.92
C TYR A 12 -10.73 -10.00 -14.16
N SER A 13 -10.92 -9.34 -15.31
CA SER A 13 -10.35 -9.73 -16.60
C SER A 13 -9.98 -8.50 -17.42
N TYR A 14 -9.00 -8.66 -18.30
CA TYR A 14 -8.67 -7.72 -19.37
C TYR A 14 -9.14 -8.25 -20.72
N LYS A 15 -9.40 -7.35 -21.66
CA LYS A 15 -9.52 -7.72 -23.08
C LYS A 15 -8.17 -7.45 -23.74
N ASP A 16 -7.54 -8.48 -24.27
CA ASP A 16 -6.30 -8.40 -25.05
C ASP A 16 -6.50 -9.05 -26.40
N ALA A 17 -6.24 -8.28 -27.48
CA ALA A 17 -6.39 -8.74 -28.87
C ALA A 17 -7.70 -9.50 -29.14
N GLY A 18 -8.82 -9.07 -28.54
CA GLY A 18 -10.14 -9.69 -28.68
C GLY A 18 -10.39 -10.94 -27.82
N LYS A 19 -9.40 -11.40 -27.05
CA LYS A 19 -9.53 -12.49 -26.08
C LYS A 19 -9.68 -11.94 -24.66
N GLU A 20 -10.50 -12.58 -23.86
CA GLU A 20 -10.64 -12.28 -22.44
C GLU A 20 -9.55 -13.01 -21.65
N LEU A 21 -8.68 -12.24 -20.98
CA LEU A 21 -7.65 -12.76 -20.07
C LEU A 21 -8.16 -12.60 -18.64
N ILE A 22 -8.59 -13.68 -18.02
CA ILE A 22 -9.03 -13.70 -16.62
C ILE A 22 -7.79 -13.59 -15.72
N ILE A 23 -7.81 -12.64 -14.82
CA ILE A 23 -6.73 -12.34 -13.85
C ILE A 23 -7.11 -12.82 -12.46
N LEU A 24 -8.33 -12.53 -12.01
CA LEU A 24 -8.89 -13.03 -10.75
C LEU A 24 -10.20 -13.75 -11.03
N ASP A 25 -10.40 -14.89 -10.40
CA ASP A 25 -11.58 -15.76 -10.57
C ASP A 25 -12.17 -16.11 -9.20
N SER A 26 -13.31 -15.50 -8.88
CA SER A 26 -14.07 -15.76 -7.65
C SER A 26 -13.20 -15.70 -6.40
N VAL A 27 -12.46 -14.60 -6.25
CA VAL A 27 -11.55 -14.42 -5.11
C VAL A 27 -12.34 -13.96 -3.89
N ASP A 28 -12.24 -14.75 -2.82
CA ASP A 28 -12.75 -14.43 -1.48
C ASP A 28 -11.56 -14.34 -0.51
N PHE A 29 -11.42 -13.20 0.20
CA PHE A 29 -10.38 -13.04 1.21
C PHE A 29 -10.69 -11.91 2.18
N ASN A 30 -10.33 -12.10 3.47
CA ASN A 30 -10.49 -11.13 4.53
C ASN A 30 -9.13 -10.65 5.04
N PHE A 31 -8.88 -9.35 4.95
CA PHE A 31 -7.72 -8.70 5.53
C PHE A 31 -8.09 -8.04 6.86
N GLU A 32 -7.29 -8.28 7.89
CA GLU A 32 -7.54 -7.81 9.24
C GLU A 32 -6.61 -6.66 9.62
N SER A 33 -7.07 -5.74 10.48
CA SER A 33 -6.21 -4.74 11.11
C SER A 33 -5.15 -5.41 11.99
N GLY A 34 -3.99 -4.77 12.11
CA GLY A 34 -2.89 -5.27 12.93
C GLY A 34 -2.08 -6.40 12.29
N LYS A 35 -2.33 -6.71 11.01
CA LYS A 35 -1.62 -7.78 10.30
C LYS A 35 -0.88 -7.26 9.06
N PHE A 36 0.26 -7.88 8.81
CA PHE A 36 1.07 -7.69 7.61
C PHE A 36 0.90 -8.88 6.66
N TYR A 37 0.28 -8.63 5.53
CA TYR A 37 0.03 -9.59 4.46
C TYR A 37 1.00 -9.39 3.31
N THR A 38 1.48 -10.49 2.74
CA THR A 38 2.23 -10.47 1.48
C THR A 38 1.51 -11.30 0.42
N ILE A 39 1.19 -10.69 -0.72
CA ILE A 39 0.72 -11.38 -1.91
C ILE A 39 1.92 -11.73 -2.77
N LEU A 40 2.21 -13.03 -2.85
CA LEU A 40 3.31 -13.62 -3.60
C LEU A 40 2.80 -14.25 -4.89
N GLY A 41 3.58 -14.18 -5.95
CA GLY A 41 3.26 -14.85 -7.21
C GLY A 41 4.26 -14.49 -8.31
N ALA A 42 4.25 -15.22 -9.40
CA ALA A 42 5.09 -14.96 -10.56
C ALA A 42 4.81 -13.57 -11.18
N SER A 43 5.73 -13.06 -11.98
CA SER A 43 5.46 -11.86 -12.78
C SER A 43 4.25 -12.12 -13.70
N GLY A 44 3.35 -11.12 -13.81
CA GLY A 44 2.13 -11.24 -14.60
C GLY A 44 1.00 -12.07 -13.97
N SER A 45 1.15 -12.59 -12.74
CA SER A 45 0.09 -13.37 -12.08
C SER A 45 -1.13 -12.55 -11.64
N GLY A 46 -1.08 -11.20 -11.68
CA GLY A 46 -2.19 -10.34 -11.29
C GLY A 46 -2.05 -9.68 -9.91
N LYS A 47 -0.87 -9.74 -9.27
CA LYS A 47 -0.62 -9.11 -7.95
C LYS A 47 -0.91 -7.61 -7.94
N THR A 48 -0.33 -6.87 -8.88
CA THR A 48 -0.58 -5.43 -9.04
C THR A 48 -2.05 -5.14 -9.36
N THR A 49 -2.72 -6.03 -10.12
CA THR A 49 -4.16 -5.94 -10.36
C THR A 49 -4.95 -6.08 -9.06
N ALA A 50 -4.63 -7.07 -8.22
CA ALA A 50 -5.28 -7.22 -6.92
C ALA A 50 -5.10 -5.98 -6.04
N LEU A 51 -3.88 -5.39 -6.05
CA LEU A 51 -3.60 -4.14 -5.34
C LEU A 51 -4.38 -2.94 -5.91
N SER A 52 -4.50 -2.85 -7.24
CA SER A 52 -5.27 -1.80 -7.92
C SER A 52 -6.75 -1.88 -7.57
N LEU A 53 -7.30 -3.08 -7.46
CA LEU A 53 -8.67 -3.30 -7.00
C LEU A 53 -8.83 -2.94 -5.52
N ALA A 54 -7.91 -3.38 -4.65
CA ALA A 54 -7.89 -3.05 -3.22
C ALA A 54 -7.82 -1.54 -2.97
N SER A 55 -7.11 -0.81 -3.83
CA SER A 55 -6.96 0.66 -3.74
C SER A 55 -8.08 1.43 -4.44
N ALA A 56 -9.02 0.77 -5.09
CA ALA A 56 -10.03 1.39 -5.96
C ALA A 56 -9.44 2.25 -7.10
N LEU A 57 -8.20 1.96 -7.53
CA LEU A 57 -7.65 2.49 -8.79
C LEU A 57 -8.31 1.82 -9.99
N ASP A 58 -8.83 0.60 -9.80
CA ASP A 58 -9.66 -0.12 -10.74
C ASP A 58 -10.88 -0.73 -10.02
N SER A 59 -11.82 -1.28 -10.78
CA SER A 59 -13.05 -1.85 -10.24
C SER A 59 -13.24 -3.31 -10.70
N PRO A 60 -13.71 -4.21 -9.83
CA PRO A 60 -13.97 -5.59 -10.22
C PRO A 60 -15.06 -5.66 -11.29
N LYS A 61 -14.96 -6.65 -12.18
CA LYS A 61 -15.99 -6.95 -13.21
C LYS A 61 -17.27 -7.51 -12.55
N SER A 62 -17.10 -8.33 -11.52
CA SER A 62 -18.18 -8.80 -10.65
C SER A 62 -17.64 -9.08 -9.25
N GLY A 63 -18.54 -9.27 -8.28
CA GLY A 63 -18.20 -9.34 -6.87
C GLY A 63 -18.09 -7.95 -6.24
N GLU A 64 -17.71 -7.92 -4.99
CA GLU A 64 -17.67 -6.72 -4.15
C GLU A 64 -16.35 -6.62 -3.40
N ILE A 65 -15.90 -5.38 -3.16
CA ILE A 65 -14.80 -5.08 -2.23
C ILE A 65 -15.41 -4.24 -1.11
N LEU A 66 -15.28 -4.74 0.13
CA LEU A 66 -15.88 -4.11 1.28
C LEU A 66 -14.78 -3.55 2.20
N TYR A 67 -14.96 -2.31 2.63
CA TYR A 67 -14.19 -1.68 3.68
C TYR A 67 -15.04 -1.61 4.96
N GLU A 68 -14.60 -2.28 6.02
CA GLU A 68 -15.35 -2.41 7.28
C GLU A 68 -16.83 -2.79 7.05
N GLY A 69 -17.04 -3.80 6.17
CA GLY A 69 -18.37 -4.32 5.82
C GLY A 69 -19.19 -3.45 4.85
N LYS A 70 -18.66 -2.30 4.40
CA LYS A 70 -19.36 -1.41 3.47
C LYS A 70 -18.70 -1.42 2.08
N ASP A 71 -19.50 -1.64 1.03
CA ASP A 71 -19.01 -1.60 -0.36
C ASP A 71 -18.29 -0.26 -0.65
N ILE A 72 -17.05 -0.34 -1.14
CA ILE A 72 -16.24 0.84 -1.47
C ILE A 72 -16.89 1.72 -2.55
N LYS A 73 -17.72 1.15 -3.42
CA LYS A 73 -18.52 1.91 -4.39
C LYS A 73 -19.54 2.81 -3.70
N LYS A 74 -20.16 2.34 -2.59
CA LYS A 74 -21.11 3.12 -1.79
C LYS A 74 -20.44 4.18 -0.93
N ILE A 75 -19.17 3.99 -0.56
CA ILE A 75 -18.33 5.02 0.09
C ILE A 75 -17.98 6.12 -0.92
N GLY A 76 -17.88 5.77 -2.20
CA GLY A 76 -17.35 6.58 -3.28
C GLY A 76 -15.84 6.35 -3.44
N LEU A 77 -15.42 5.88 -4.61
CA LEU A 77 -14.05 5.41 -4.85
C LEU A 77 -12.98 6.47 -4.54
N THR A 78 -13.25 7.75 -4.86
CA THR A 78 -12.33 8.84 -4.55
C THR A 78 -12.24 9.10 -3.04
N ASN A 79 -13.38 9.09 -2.33
CA ASN A 79 -13.40 9.25 -0.89
C ASN A 79 -12.68 8.10 -0.19
N TYR A 80 -12.91 6.86 -0.65
CA TYR A 80 -12.23 5.67 -0.13
C TYR A 80 -10.71 5.79 -0.29
N ARG A 81 -10.20 6.15 -1.48
CA ARG A 81 -8.76 6.36 -1.70
C ARG A 81 -8.19 7.44 -0.80
N ASN A 82 -8.88 8.56 -0.67
CA ASN A 82 -8.36 9.72 0.07
C ASN A 82 -8.35 9.53 1.58
N GLN A 83 -9.29 8.75 2.13
CA GLN A 83 -9.50 8.67 3.58
C GLN A 83 -9.07 7.32 4.19
N HIS A 84 -9.04 6.25 3.42
CA HIS A 84 -8.91 4.91 3.98
C HIS A 84 -7.70 4.14 3.47
N ILE A 85 -7.04 4.63 2.40
CA ILE A 85 -5.92 3.95 1.75
C ILE A 85 -4.68 4.83 1.72
N GLY A 86 -3.53 4.26 2.13
CA GLY A 86 -2.21 4.78 1.80
C GLY A 86 -1.55 3.87 0.78
N ILE A 87 -0.89 4.41 -0.25
CA ILE A 87 -0.22 3.63 -1.28
C ILE A 87 1.27 3.95 -1.31
N VAL A 88 2.09 2.91 -1.35
CA VAL A 88 3.54 2.96 -1.50
C VAL A 88 3.93 2.20 -2.76
N PHE A 89 4.66 2.86 -3.66
CA PHE A 89 5.06 2.30 -4.95
C PHE A 89 6.55 1.96 -4.98
N GLN A 90 6.96 1.06 -5.86
CA GLN A 90 8.35 0.71 -6.13
C GLN A 90 9.17 1.94 -6.59
N ALA A 91 8.61 2.78 -7.43
CA ALA A 91 9.27 3.97 -8.01
C ALA A 91 9.14 5.21 -7.11
N TYR A 92 8.79 5.06 -5.82
CA TYR A 92 8.57 6.12 -4.82
C TYR A 92 7.44 7.10 -5.19
N ASN A 93 7.34 7.52 -6.44
CA ASN A 93 6.38 8.49 -6.98
C ASN A 93 6.35 9.80 -6.17
N LEU A 94 7.53 10.29 -5.81
CA LEU A 94 7.70 11.58 -5.14
C LEU A 94 7.71 12.72 -6.17
N ILE A 95 7.28 13.90 -5.75
CA ILE A 95 7.35 15.12 -6.57
C ILE A 95 8.78 15.63 -6.50
N ASN A 96 9.53 15.49 -7.58
CA ASN A 96 10.99 15.63 -7.62
C ASN A 96 11.52 17.03 -7.26
N TYR A 97 10.76 18.08 -7.53
CA TYR A 97 11.15 19.47 -7.19
C TYR A 97 10.77 19.89 -5.77
N MET A 98 10.20 18.97 -4.98
CA MET A 98 9.80 19.21 -3.58
C MET A 98 10.76 18.54 -2.61
N THR A 99 10.76 19.02 -1.36
CA THR A 99 11.41 18.33 -0.24
C THR A 99 10.57 17.15 0.24
N GLY A 100 11.14 16.31 1.12
CA GLY A 100 10.40 15.22 1.75
C GLY A 100 9.18 15.74 2.53
N ILE A 101 9.36 16.81 3.32
CA ILE A 101 8.28 17.47 4.07
C ILE A 101 7.19 17.99 3.14
N GLN A 102 7.55 18.68 2.06
CA GLN A 102 6.59 19.21 1.10
C GLN A 102 5.76 18.10 0.43
N ASN A 103 6.37 16.96 0.08
CA ASN A 103 5.66 15.81 -0.46
C ASN A 103 4.57 15.29 0.50
N ILE A 104 4.87 15.26 1.81
CA ILE A 104 3.93 14.79 2.83
C ILE A 104 2.82 15.82 3.05
N VAL A 105 3.16 17.11 3.17
CA VAL A 105 2.19 18.19 3.35
C VAL A 105 1.21 18.26 2.19
N THR A 106 1.70 18.17 0.94
CA THR A 106 0.86 18.16 -0.27
C THR A 106 -0.16 17.01 -0.25
N ALA A 107 0.23 15.82 0.20
CA ALA A 107 -0.70 14.70 0.33
C ALA A 107 -1.81 14.99 1.37
N MET A 108 -1.50 15.63 2.48
CA MET A 108 -2.49 16.05 3.48
C MET A 108 -3.46 17.10 2.91
N GLU A 109 -2.98 18.02 2.06
CA GLU A 109 -3.80 19.03 1.41
C GLU A 109 -4.79 18.42 0.41
N ILE A 110 -4.30 17.51 -0.43
CA ILE A 110 -5.12 16.81 -1.43
C ILE A 110 -6.25 16.01 -0.75
N THR A 111 -5.95 15.33 0.36
CA THR A 111 -6.93 14.53 1.09
C THR A 111 -7.87 15.36 1.95
N ARG A 112 -7.66 16.67 2.03
CA ARG A 112 -8.47 17.62 2.81
C ARG A 112 -8.58 17.25 4.29
N ASN A 113 -7.58 16.54 4.83
CA ASN A 113 -7.55 16.22 6.25
C ASN A 113 -7.47 17.50 7.07
N GLN A 114 -8.34 17.61 8.08
CA GLN A 114 -8.35 18.75 9.01
C GLN A 114 -7.22 18.57 10.03
N ILE A 115 -5.99 18.84 9.62
CA ILE A 115 -4.79 18.83 10.46
C ILE A 115 -4.40 20.29 10.69
N PRO A 116 -4.43 20.78 11.96
CA PRO A 116 -4.15 22.18 12.27
C PRO A 116 -2.76 22.62 11.84
N ASP A 117 -1.73 21.84 12.12
CA ASP A 117 -0.35 22.09 11.72
C ASP A 117 0.18 20.90 10.90
N ARG A 118 -0.01 21.00 9.57
CA ARG A 118 0.44 19.97 8.63
C ARG A 118 1.96 19.83 8.59
N LYS A 119 2.69 20.95 8.78
CA LYS A 119 4.15 20.90 8.75
C LYS A 119 4.70 20.16 9.97
N GLN A 120 4.19 20.46 11.16
CA GLN A 120 4.56 19.74 12.37
C GLN A 120 4.19 18.26 12.26
N LYS A 121 3.01 17.95 11.72
CA LYS A 121 2.61 16.56 11.46
C LYS A 121 3.51 15.85 10.48
N ALA A 122 3.99 16.53 9.44
CA ALA A 122 4.95 15.96 8.49
C ALA A 122 6.29 15.64 9.16
N TYR A 123 6.79 16.48 10.08
CA TYR A 123 7.98 16.17 10.87
C TYR A 123 7.79 14.92 11.75
N GLU A 124 6.66 14.81 12.44
CA GLU A 124 6.36 13.60 13.23
C GLU A 124 6.38 12.33 12.37
N LEU A 125 5.84 12.41 11.16
CA LEU A 125 5.81 11.27 10.23
C LEU A 125 7.20 10.93 9.70
N ILE A 126 8.04 11.92 9.41
CA ILE A 126 9.45 11.74 9.02
C ILE A 126 10.22 11.03 10.14
N GLU A 127 10.09 11.48 11.37
CA GLU A 127 10.73 10.85 12.54
C GLU A 127 10.19 9.43 12.77
N LYS A 128 8.90 9.23 12.59
CA LYS A 128 8.25 7.92 12.71
C LYS A 128 8.79 6.88 11.75
N VAL A 129 9.13 7.28 10.52
CA VAL A 129 9.75 6.38 9.53
C VAL A 129 11.27 6.27 9.67
N GLY A 130 11.86 6.87 10.72
CA GLY A 130 13.28 6.76 11.04
C GLY A 130 14.18 7.71 10.23
N LEU A 131 13.65 8.84 9.77
CA LEU A 131 14.44 9.93 9.18
C LEU A 131 14.58 11.10 10.18
N LYS A 132 15.67 11.86 10.07
CA LYS A 132 15.84 13.10 10.80
C LYS A 132 15.05 14.23 10.12
N ARG A 133 14.71 15.28 10.87
CA ARG A 133 14.02 16.48 10.31
C ARG A 133 14.81 17.13 9.19
N GLU A 134 16.12 17.24 9.36
CA GLU A 134 17.04 17.84 8.37
C GLU A 134 17.05 17.02 7.05
N GLU A 135 16.86 15.70 7.12
CA GLU A 135 16.74 14.85 5.93
C GLU A 135 15.39 15.10 5.24
N GLY A 136 14.32 15.30 6.00
CA GLY A 136 13.00 15.65 5.47
C GLY A 136 12.96 17.00 4.75
N GLU A 137 13.81 17.95 5.13
CA GLU A 137 13.93 19.28 4.51
C GLU A 137 14.78 19.28 3.22
N ARG A 138 15.45 18.18 2.90
CA ARG A 138 16.21 18.07 1.64
C ARG A 138 15.27 17.83 0.46
N SER A 139 15.68 18.31 -0.73
CA SER A 139 15.07 17.86 -1.98
C SER A 139 15.12 16.34 -2.06
N VAL A 140 14.03 15.73 -2.51
CA VAL A 140 13.96 14.25 -2.62
C VAL A 140 15.02 13.69 -3.58
N LEU A 141 15.48 14.47 -4.54
CA LEU A 141 16.58 14.09 -5.45
C LEU A 141 17.93 13.96 -4.72
N ASN A 142 18.09 14.57 -3.55
CA ASN A 142 19.31 14.50 -2.74
C ASN A 142 19.22 13.46 -1.62
N LEU A 143 18.19 12.62 -1.64
CA LEU A 143 17.99 11.52 -0.72
C LEU A 143 18.42 10.19 -1.36
N SER A 144 18.96 9.26 -0.53
CA SER A 144 19.19 7.88 -0.97
C SER A 144 17.87 7.18 -1.30
N GLY A 145 17.91 6.08 -2.07
CA GLY A 145 16.71 5.30 -2.39
C GLY A 145 15.92 4.86 -1.16
N GLY A 146 16.61 4.40 -0.10
CA GLY A 146 15.97 4.03 1.16
C GLY A 146 15.34 5.23 1.89
N GLN A 147 15.97 6.42 1.83
CA GLN A 147 15.38 7.64 2.38
C GLN A 147 14.15 8.08 1.59
N GLN A 148 14.21 8.03 0.26
CA GLN A 148 13.06 8.33 -0.62
C GLN A 148 11.89 7.37 -0.32
N GLN A 149 12.17 6.08 -0.13
CA GLN A 149 11.14 5.09 0.23
C GLN A 149 10.51 5.40 1.59
N ARG A 150 11.30 5.80 2.59
CA ARG A 150 10.78 6.24 3.89
C ARG A 150 9.90 7.49 3.76
N VAL A 151 10.27 8.46 2.92
CA VAL A 151 9.40 9.61 2.61
C VAL A 151 8.09 9.15 1.95
N ALA A 152 8.13 8.22 1.00
CA ALA A 152 6.93 7.67 0.37
C ALA A 152 6.01 6.97 1.38
N ILE A 153 6.58 6.22 2.33
CA ILE A 153 5.83 5.61 3.44
C ILE A 153 5.24 6.69 4.36
N ALA A 154 6.00 7.70 4.76
CA ALA A 154 5.50 8.82 5.57
C ALA A 154 4.35 9.56 4.88
N ARG A 155 4.44 9.76 3.55
CA ARG A 155 3.36 10.31 2.73
C ARG A 155 2.12 9.41 2.75
N ALA A 156 2.26 8.10 2.63
CA ALA A 156 1.14 7.17 2.73
C ALA A 156 0.48 7.19 4.12
N LEU A 157 1.26 7.39 5.19
CA LEU A 157 0.75 7.51 6.56
C LEU A 157 0.03 8.84 6.82
N SER A 158 0.27 9.87 6.02
CA SER A 158 -0.28 11.21 6.22
C SER A 158 -1.81 11.29 6.08
N THR A 159 -2.41 10.32 5.39
CA THR A 159 -3.86 10.20 5.24
C THR A 159 -4.55 9.60 6.48
N ASN A 160 -3.78 9.16 7.48
CA ASN A 160 -4.26 8.38 8.63
C ASN A 160 -5.04 7.10 8.25
N ALA A 161 -4.83 6.59 7.05
CA ALA A 161 -5.49 5.40 6.52
C ALA A 161 -5.25 4.17 7.42
N LYS A 162 -6.25 3.30 7.53
CA LYS A 162 -6.12 2.02 8.22
C LYS A 162 -5.40 0.97 7.38
N ILE A 163 -5.42 1.12 6.06
CA ILE A 163 -4.83 0.18 5.10
C ILE A 163 -3.67 0.85 4.38
N ILE A 164 -2.53 0.18 4.36
CA ILE A 164 -1.37 0.56 3.55
C ILE A 164 -1.13 -0.52 2.51
N LEU A 165 -1.19 -0.13 1.26
CA LEU A 165 -0.91 -0.99 0.11
C LEU A 165 0.50 -0.69 -0.41
N ALA A 166 1.31 -1.71 -0.64
CA ALA A 166 2.69 -1.56 -1.07
C ALA A 166 2.99 -2.43 -2.30
N ASP A 167 3.30 -1.78 -3.42
CA ASP A 167 3.65 -2.46 -4.67
C ASP A 167 5.17 -2.54 -4.81
N GLU A 168 5.73 -3.71 -4.56
CA GLU A 168 7.17 -4.02 -4.60
C GLU A 168 8.07 -2.95 -3.92
N PRO A 169 7.78 -2.57 -2.67
CA PRO A 169 8.36 -1.37 -2.04
C PRO A 169 9.88 -1.47 -1.78
N THR A 170 10.46 -2.64 -2.01
CA THR A 170 11.90 -2.90 -1.80
C THR A 170 12.63 -3.22 -3.10
N GLY A 171 11.94 -3.22 -4.25
CA GLY A 171 12.51 -3.69 -5.52
C GLY A 171 13.70 -2.86 -6.04
N ASN A 172 13.87 -1.61 -5.58
CA ASN A 172 14.96 -0.72 -5.98
C ASN A 172 15.98 -0.48 -4.85
N LEU A 173 15.97 -1.32 -3.80
CA LEU A 173 16.80 -1.16 -2.61
C LEU A 173 17.80 -2.32 -2.46
N ASP A 174 18.91 -2.04 -1.79
CA ASP A 174 19.83 -3.10 -1.35
C ASP A 174 19.20 -3.97 -0.25
N SER A 175 19.75 -5.17 -0.05
CA SER A 175 19.17 -6.17 0.87
C SER A 175 19.03 -5.66 2.30
N LYS A 176 20.02 -4.92 2.82
CA LYS A 176 19.98 -4.40 4.19
C LYS A 176 18.88 -3.35 4.34
N THR A 177 18.81 -2.40 3.43
CA THR A 177 17.78 -1.35 3.41
C THR A 177 16.40 -1.98 3.22
N SER A 178 16.27 -3.02 2.40
CA SER A 178 15.03 -3.78 2.20
C SER A 178 14.50 -4.36 3.51
N VAL A 179 15.36 -5.03 4.28
CA VAL A 179 14.99 -5.59 5.59
C VAL A 179 14.53 -4.48 6.55
N ASP A 180 15.19 -3.33 6.57
CA ASP A 180 14.81 -2.21 7.44
C ASP A 180 13.43 -1.62 7.05
N ILE A 181 13.12 -1.56 5.76
CA ILE A 181 11.79 -1.13 5.28
C ILE A 181 10.71 -2.15 5.68
N ILE A 182 11.00 -3.45 5.59
CA ILE A 182 10.04 -4.49 6.01
C ILE A 182 9.79 -4.44 7.51
N LYS A 183 10.83 -4.25 8.33
CA LYS A 183 10.67 -4.05 9.79
C LYS A 183 9.82 -2.82 10.10
N LEU A 184 9.93 -1.74 9.30
CA LEU A 184 9.05 -0.59 9.44
C LEU A 184 7.59 -0.97 9.14
N PHE A 185 7.29 -1.75 8.09
CA PHE A 185 5.93 -2.23 7.83
C PHE A 185 5.40 -3.15 8.94
N GLN A 186 6.23 -4.05 9.48
CA GLN A 186 5.86 -4.87 10.64
C GLN A 186 5.47 -3.99 11.85
N LYS A 187 6.29 -2.96 12.16
CA LYS A 187 5.99 -2.02 13.22
C LYS A 187 4.66 -1.28 13.00
N LEU A 188 4.42 -0.79 11.79
CA LEU A 188 3.16 -0.13 11.43
C LEU A 188 1.95 -1.07 11.57
N ALA A 189 2.10 -2.35 11.23
CA ALA A 189 1.05 -3.33 11.42
C ALA A 189 0.78 -3.57 12.91
N HIS A 190 1.80 -3.95 13.68
CA HIS A 190 1.64 -4.48 15.02
C HIS A 190 1.45 -3.38 16.08
N GLU A 191 2.17 -2.26 15.99
CA GLU A 191 2.10 -1.18 16.97
C GLU A 191 1.04 -0.14 16.64
N ASP A 192 0.86 0.19 15.33
CA ASP A 192 -0.13 1.18 14.89
C ASP A 192 -1.45 0.56 14.44
N ASN A 193 -1.60 -0.76 14.58
CA ASN A 193 -2.80 -1.51 14.20
C ASN A 193 -3.23 -1.27 12.74
N LYS A 194 -2.26 -1.08 11.82
CA LYS A 194 -2.53 -0.93 10.39
C LYS A 194 -2.69 -2.30 9.73
N CYS A 195 -3.51 -2.38 8.70
CA CYS A 195 -3.51 -3.50 7.76
C CYS A 195 -2.50 -3.20 6.66
N ILE A 196 -1.44 -3.97 6.57
CA ILE A 196 -0.43 -3.83 5.52
C ILE A 196 -0.65 -4.93 4.49
N ILE A 197 -0.79 -4.56 3.22
CA ILE A 197 -0.90 -5.52 2.09
C ILE A 197 0.20 -5.18 1.10
N MET A 198 1.20 -6.03 1.02
CA MET A 198 2.35 -5.85 0.13
C MET A 198 2.32 -6.89 -0.98
N VAL A 199 2.68 -6.50 -2.19
CA VAL A 199 3.01 -7.45 -3.26
C VAL A 199 4.51 -7.51 -3.45
N THR A 200 5.03 -8.72 -3.66
CA THR A 200 6.45 -8.94 -3.97
C THR A 200 6.63 -10.27 -4.72
N HIS A 201 7.77 -10.41 -5.37
CA HIS A 201 8.22 -11.70 -5.94
C HIS A 201 9.31 -12.35 -5.08
N SER A 202 9.81 -11.68 -4.03
CA SER A 202 10.83 -12.20 -3.13
C SER A 202 10.25 -13.06 -2.03
N LEU A 203 10.62 -14.36 -2.01
CA LEU A 203 10.24 -15.28 -0.94
C LEU A 203 10.84 -14.88 0.41
N GLU A 204 12.06 -14.35 0.42
CA GLU A 204 12.74 -13.89 1.62
C GLU A 204 11.94 -12.77 2.28
N ILE A 205 11.56 -11.75 1.51
CA ILE A 205 10.75 -10.63 2.00
C ILE A 205 9.37 -11.11 2.44
N ALA A 206 8.72 -12.00 1.67
CA ALA A 206 7.41 -12.53 2.03
C ALA A 206 7.43 -13.32 3.35
N SER A 207 8.53 -14.04 3.65
CA SER A 207 8.66 -14.80 4.91
C SER A 207 8.67 -13.91 6.17
N MET A 208 8.85 -12.62 6.03
CA MET A 208 8.81 -11.64 7.13
C MET A 208 7.40 -11.12 7.41
N SER A 209 6.39 -11.48 6.63
CA SER A 209 4.99 -11.10 6.88
C SER A 209 4.27 -12.10 7.78
N ASP A 210 3.16 -11.67 8.39
CA ASP A 210 2.34 -12.54 9.26
C ASP A 210 1.57 -13.59 8.43
N VAL A 211 1.17 -13.21 7.21
CA VAL A 211 0.39 -14.07 6.33
C VAL A 211 0.91 -13.97 4.90
N ILE A 212 1.27 -15.11 4.32
CA ILE A 212 1.66 -15.20 2.91
C ILE A 212 0.47 -15.71 2.11
N ILE A 213 0.07 -14.95 1.10
CA ILE A 213 -0.99 -15.28 0.16
C ILE A 213 -0.35 -15.56 -1.20
N ASN A 214 -0.44 -16.78 -1.68
CA ASN A 214 -0.04 -17.08 -3.05
C ASN A 214 -1.18 -16.75 -4.02
N LEU A 215 -0.90 -15.92 -5.01
CA LEU A 215 -1.79 -15.75 -6.15
C LEU A 215 -1.44 -16.81 -7.19
N ASP A 216 -2.18 -17.91 -7.14
CA ASP A 216 -2.01 -19.09 -8.00
C ASP A 216 -3.35 -19.49 -8.62
N ASN A 217 -3.32 -19.87 -9.91
CA ASN A 217 -4.53 -20.20 -10.65
C ASN A 217 -5.63 -19.15 -10.49
N LYS A 218 -5.28 -17.84 -10.50
CA LYS A 218 -6.20 -16.70 -10.41
C LYS A 218 -6.93 -16.58 -9.05
N LYS A 219 -6.49 -17.29 -8.03
CA LYS A 219 -7.09 -17.35 -6.68
C LYS A 219 -6.05 -17.05 -5.61
N PHE A 220 -6.53 -16.55 -4.48
CA PHE A 220 -5.73 -16.39 -3.28
C PHE A 220 -5.69 -17.71 -2.50
N LYS A 221 -4.49 -18.17 -2.17
CA LYS A 221 -4.25 -19.34 -1.31
C LYS A 221 -3.30 -18.95 -0.19
N VAL A 222 -3.72 -19.10 1.05
CA VAL A 222 -2.84 -18.92 2.21
C VAL A 222 -1.84 -20.06 2.26
N LYS A 223 -0.56 -19.70 2.49
CA LYS A 223 0.52 -20.68 2.60
C LYS A 223 0.70 -21.14 4.04
#